data_ab9fe164417d73b526341390008b8347
#
_entry.id   ab9fe164417d73b526341390008b8347
#
_cell.length_a   1.000
_cell.length_b   1.000
_cell.length_c   1.000
_cell.angle_alpha   90.00
_cell.angle_beta   90.00
_cell.angle_gamma   90.00
#
_symmetry.space_group_name_H-M   'P 1'
#
loop_
_entity.id
_entity.type
_entity.pdbx_description
1 polymer ?
#
loop_
_entity_poly.entity_id
_entity_poly.type
_entity_poly.pdbx_seq_one_letter_code
_entity_poly.pdbx_strand_id
1 'polypeptide(L)'
;MTSPHTRTLRLLTANIQAGSSTRRYSDYVTRSWSHALPAGRKRTSLDAIAQMAREHDIVGLQEADPGSLRSGFTNQTHYLAERAGFNYWSHQPNRRMGGVASSANGLLSKLEPVEVQDHALPGRIGGRGVLLAKFGEGSQGLAVAVAHLSLGTNSRMSQLAFIADLLSDHPNAVLMGDFNCVAERPEMQVLYQKTTLQPPGCVVPTFPSWRPDRAIDHILLSDGLQQRSAEAVPAAFSDHLALAMSIDVPNSALR
;
A
#
# COMPACT_ATOMS: atom_id res chain seq x y z
N MET A 1 24.23 12.50 2.83
CA MET A 1 24.43 13.39 1.67
C MET A 1 23.82 12.69 0.47
N THR A 2 22.84 13.29 -0.20
CA THR A 2 22.30 12.78 -1.45
C THR A 2 23.31 12.98 -2.55
N SER A 3 23.55 11.95 -3.39
CA SER A 3 24.31 12.11 -4.62
C SER A 3 23.64 13.15 -5.52
N PRO A 4 24.37 14.02 -6.24
CA PRO A 4 23.77 15.02 -7.13
C PRO A 4 22.91 14.42 -8.26
N HIS A 5 22.95 13.09 -8.43
CA HIS A 5 22.20 12.33 -9.43
C HIS A 5 20.96 11.60 -8.89
N THR A 6 20.63 11.74 -7.59
CA THR A 6 19.48 11.07 -6.98
C THR A 6 18.58 12.06 -6.26
N ARG A 7 17.29 11.73 -6.20
CA ARG A 7 16.27 12.41 -5.40
C ARG A 7 15.79 11.48 -4.30
N THR A 8 15.69 11.96 -3.09
CA THR A 8 15.09 11.20 -2.00
C THR A 8 13.57 11.34 -2.05
N LEU A 9 12.87 10.20 -2.06
CA LEU A 9 11.42 10.10 -1.94
C LEU A 9 11.04 9.44 -0.61
N ARG A 10 9.96 9.93 0.00
CA ARG A 10 9.34 9.35 1.20
C ARG A 10 8.10 8.57 0.79
N LEU A 11 8.11 7.28 1.07
CA LEU A 11 7.04 6.34 0.76
C LEU A 11 6.29 5.95 2.03
N LEU A 12 5.00 5.69 1.92
CA LEU A 12 4.16 5.15 2.97
C LEU A 12 3.26 4.06 2.41
N THR A 13 3.13 2.95 3.11
CA THR A 13 2.04 1.99 2.86
C THR A 13 1.22 1.79 4.12
N ALA A 14 -0.11 1.75 3.98
CA ALA A 14 -1.02 1.63 5.12
C ALA A 14 -2.29 0.85 4.76
N ASN A 15 -2.54 -0.25 5.47
CA ASN A 15 -3.86 -0.87 5.51
C ASN A 15 -4.74 -0.05 6.46
N ILE A 16 -5.75 0.65 5.92
CA ILE A 16 -6.55 1.62 6.69
C ILE A 16 -7.89 1.08 7.20
N GLN A 17 -8.18 -0.21 6.97
CA GLN A 17 -9.42 -0.87 7.40
C GLN A 17 -10.70 -0.03 7.19
N ALA A 18 -10.80 0.70 6.08
CA ALA A 18 -11.87 1.65 5.78
C ALA A 18 -12.13 2.67 6.93
N GLY A 19 -11.08 3.06 7.66
CA GLY A 19 -11.17 4.02 8.77
C GLY A 19 -11.81 3.46 10.04
N SER A 20 -11.89 2.13 10.20
CA SER A 20 -12.35 1.51 11.45
C SER A 20 -11.23 1.50 12.48
N SER A 21 -11.48 1.96 13.71
CA SER A 21 -10.46 1.97 14.76
C SER A 21 -10.45 0.65 15.54
N THR A 22 -9.37 -0.11 15.46
CA THR A 22 -9.11 -1.32 16.25
C THR A 22 -7.91 -1.08 17.17
N ARG A 23 -8.13 -0.92 18.47
CA ARG A 23 -7.05 -0.59 19.43
C ARG A 23 -6.64 -1.75 20.34
N ARG A 24 -7.41 -2.85 20.40
CA ARG A 24 -7.15 -4.02 21.26
C ARG A 24 -7.71 -5.29 20.63
N TYR A 25 -7.16 -6.43 21.02
CA TYR A 25 -7.66 -7.75 20.61
C TYR A 25 -9.15 -7.95 20.93
N SER A 26 -9.63 -7.43 22.08
CA SER A 26 -11.05 -7.44 22.43
C SER A 26 -11.94 -6.72 21.39
N ASP A 27 -11.42 -5.67 20.77
CA ASP A 27 -12.15 -4.90 19.74
C ASP A 27 -12.30 -5.72 18.45
N TYR A 28 -11.31 -6.56 18.12
CA TYR A 28 -11.36 -7.46 16.97
C TYR A 28 -12.45 -8.54 17.11
N VAL A 29 -12.57 -9.13 18.30
CA VAL A 29 -13.55 -10.21 18.58
C VAL A 29 -14.97 -9.66 18.73
N THR A 30 -15.14 -8.49 19.37
CA THR A 30 -16.46 -7.92 19.66
C THR A 30 -17.02 -7.05 18.53
N ARG A 31 -16.17 -6.54 17.64
CA ARG A 31 -16.54 -5.58 16.59
C ARG A 31 -16.67 -6.15 15.18
N SER A 32 -16.52 -7.44 14.96
CA SER A 32 -16.99 -8.03 13.69
C SER A 32 -18.47 -7.75 13.40
N TRP A 33 -19.22 -7.27 14.40
CA TRP A 33 -20.62 -6.79 14.30
C TRP A 33 -20.76 -5.26 14.18
N SER A 34 -19.72 -4.45 14.45
CA SER A 34 -19.85 -2.98 14.50
C SER A 34 -19.37 -2.29 13.20
N HIS A 35 -19.85 -2.72 12.04
CA HIS A 35 -19.72 -1.96 10.80
C HIS A 35 -20.46 -0.60 10.80
N ALA A 36 -21.12 -0.26 11.92
CA ALA A 36 -21.87 0.96 12.13
C ALA A 36 -21.22 1.87 13.18
N LEU A 37 -19.96 2.32 12.96
CA LEU A 37 -19.40 3.40 13.77
C LEU A 37 -20.06 4.74 13.40
N PRO A 38 -20.32 5.64 14.39
CA PRO A 38 -20.81 6.99 14.12
C PRO A 38 -19.90 7.73 13.13
N ALA A 39 -20.47 8.41 12.16
CA ALA A 39 -19.75 9.12 11.09
C ALA A 39 -18.64 10.07 11.60
N GLY A 40 -18.79 10.65 12.78
CA GLY A 40 -17.79 11.53 13.40
C GLY A 40 -16.47 10.84 13.74
N ARG A 41 -16.48 9.61 14.24
CA ARG A 41 -15.24 8.88 14.58
C ARG A 41 -14.46 8.45 13.34
N LYS A 42 -15.15 8.13 12.26
CA LYS A 42 -14.49 7.79 10.97
C LYS A 42 -13.78 8.99 10.37
N ARG A 43 -14.38 10.18 10.42
CA ARG A 43 -13.72 11.41 9.97
C ARG A 43 -12.46 11.71 10.75
N THR A 44 -12.48 11.61 12.08
CA THR A 44 -11.28 11.82 12.92
C THR A 44 -10.18 10.83 12.55
N SER A 45 -10.52 9.56 12.25
CA SER A 45 -9.53 8.57 11.79
C SER A 45 -8.95 8.94 10.42
N LEU A 46 -9.79 9.35 9.46
CA LEU A 46 -9.33 9.78 8.14
C LEU A 46 -8.47 11.04 8.20
N ASP A 47 -8.80 12.01 9.06
CA ASP A 47 -7.98 13.20 9.28
C ASP A 47 -6.60 12.85 9.86
N ALA A 48 -6.52 11.87 10.76
CA ALA A 48 -5.24 11.38 11.30
C ALA A 48 -4.41 10.67 10.22
N ILE A 49 -5.06 9.87 9.33
CA ILE A 49 -4.40 9.27 8.17
C ILE A 49 -3.88 10.36 7.22
N ALA A 50 -4.69 11.37 6.93
CA ALA A 50 -4.29 12.48 6.07
C ALA A 50 -3.09 13.26 6.63
N GLN A 51 -3.07 13.48 7.96
CA GLN A 51 -1.94 14.12 8.63
C GLN A 51 -0.65 13.30 8.46
N MET A 52 -0.71 11.98 8.66
CA MET A 52 0.42 11.08 8.45
C MET A 52 0.85 11.04 6.98
N ALA A 53 -0.10 10.94 6.05
CA ALA A 53 0.18 10.87 4.62
C ALA A 53 0.87 12.12 4.08
N ARG A 54 0.55 13.32 4.59
CA ARG A 54 1.09 14.62 4.16
C ARG A 54 2.62 14.68 4.16
N GLU A 55 3.27 13.96 5.08
CA GLU A 55 4.72 13.93 5.23
C GLU A 55 5.43 13.07 4.17
N HIS A 56 4.69 12.39 3.28
CA HIS A 56 5.21 11.47 2.29
C HIS A 56 4.99 11.97 0.86
N ASP A 57 5.76 11.43 -0.09
CA ASP A 57 5.68 11.82 -1.50
C ASP A 57 4.77 10.89 -2.30
N ILE A 58 4.78 9.58 -1.96
CA ILE A 58 3.91 8.57 -2.55
C ILE A 58 3.34 7.70 -1.42
N VAL A 59 2.03 7.49 -1.43
CA VAL A 59 1.30 6.71 -0.42
C VAL A 59 0.47 5.62 -1.08
N GLY A 60 0.69 4.37 -0.65
CA GLY A 60 -0.13 3.22 -1.01
C GLY A 60 -1.11 2.88 0.12
N LEU A 61 -2.37 2.77 -0.21
CA LEU A 61 -3.44 2.45 0.74
C LEU A 61 -4.03 1.09 0.42
N GLN A 62 -4.33 0.29 1.44
CA GLN A 62 -5.09 -0.93 1.35
C GLN A 62 -6.37 -0.80 2.17
N GLU A 63 -7.41 -1.50 1.75
CA GLU A 63 -8.73 -1.48 2.36
C GLU A 63 -9.40 -0.09 2.42
N ALA A 64 -9.04 0.84 1.54
CA ALA A 64 -9.77 2.09 1.39
C ALA A 64 -11.18 1.84 0.85
N ASP A 65 -12.18 2.57 1.36
CA ASP A 65 -13.55 2.47 0.85
C ASP A 65 -13.73 3.42 -0.35
N PRO A 66 -14.07 2.91 -1.54
CA PRO A 66 -14.22 3.73 -2.75
C PRO A 66 -15.56 4.50 -2.84
N GLY A 67 -16.37 4.52 -1.76
CA GLY A 67 -17.65 5.22 -1.73
C GLY A 67 -18.86 4.30 -1.54
N SER A 68 -18.77 3.31 -0.66
CA SER A 68 -19.91 2.46 -0.27
C SER A 68 -20.81 3.15 0.78
N LEU A 69 -21.95 2.53 1.09
CA LEU A 69 -22.84 2.99 2.16
C LEU A 69 -22.10 3.08 3.52
N ARG A 70 -21.15 2.17 3.76
CA ARG A 70 -20.32 2.15 4.97
C ARG A 70 -19.50 3.43 5.15
N SER A 71 -19.01 4.05 4.06
CA SER A 71 -18.27 5.32 4.07
C SER A 71 -19.17 6.55 3.92
N GLY A 72 -20.50 6.38 3.88
CA GLY A 72 -21.43 7.46 3.55
C GLY A 72 -21.24 7.98 2.13
N PHE A 73 -20.93 7.08 1.19
CA PHE A 73 -20.63 7.35 -0.21
C PHE A 73 -19.37 8.21 -0.45
N THR A 74 -18.53 8.37 0.58
CA THR A 74 -17.26 9.08 0.46
C THR A 74 -16.18 8.15 -0.08
N ASN A 75 -15.54 8.53 -1.19
CA ASN A 75 -14.31 7.89 -1.66
C ASN A 75 -13.16 8.29 -0.74
N GLN A 76 -12.67 7.35 0.07
CA GLN A 76 -11.67 7.63 1.09
C GLN A 76 -10.31 8.01 0.47
N THR A 77 -9.93 7.43 -0.66
CA THR A 77 -8.68 7.80 -1.36
C THR A 77 -8.72 9.26 -1.81
N HIS A 78 -9.83 9.68 -2.42
CA HIS A 78 -10.02 11.09 -2.83
C HIS A 78 -10.03 12.03 -1.62
N TYR A 79 -10.79 11.70 -0.58
CA TYR A 79 -10.83 12.50 0.64
C TYR A 79 -9.43 12.70 1.25
N LEU A 80 -8.63 11.63 1.31
CA LEU A 80 -7.26 11.68 1.84
C LEU A 80 -6.35 12.52 0.94
N ALA A 81 -6.49 12.44 -0.40
CA ALA A 81 -5.75 13.26 -1.33
C ALA A 81 -5.99 14.75 -1.09
N GLU A 82 -7.25 15.16 -1.02
CA GLU A 82 -7.62 16.57 -0.76
C GLU A 82 -7.10 17.05 0.61
N ARG A 83 -7.31 16.26 1.67
CA ARG A 83 -6.94 16.66 3.05
C ARG A 83 -5.42 16.68 3.28
N ALA A 84 -4.67 15.80 2.62
CA ALA A 84 -3.22 15.73 2.73
C ALA A 84 -2.47 16.58 1.68
N GLY A 85 -3.16 17.16 0.69
CA GLY A 85 -2.58 18.02 -0.33
C GLY A 85 -1.83 17.25 -1.42
N PHE A 86 -2.36 16.10 -1.83
CA PHE A 86 -1.85 15.36 -2.98
C PHE A 86 -2.55 15.82 -4.27
N ASN A 87 -1.77 16.12 -5.30
CA ASN A 87 -2.29 16.55 -6.60
C ASN A 87 -2.78 15.38 -7.44
N TYR A 88 -2.20 14.18 -7.26
CA TYR A 88 -2.51 12.99 -8.04
C TYR A 88 -2.96 11.87 -7.12
N TRP A 89 -4.04 11.20 -7.52
CA TRP A 89 -4.57 10.06 -6.80
C TRP A 89 -5.27 9.09 -7.74
N SER A 90 -5.27 7.81 -7.38
CA SER A 90 -6.03 6.77 -8.07
C SER A 90 -6.53 5.73 -7.08
N HIS A 91 -7.56 4.99 -7.44
CA HIS A 91 -8.06 3.87 -6.65
C HIS A 91 -8.48 2.71 -7.55
N GLN A 92 -8.26 1.51 -7.05
CA GLN A 92 -8.67 0.28 -7.70
C GLN A 92 -9.74 -0.39 -6.83
N PRO A 93 -11.03 -0.40 -7.24
CA PRO A 93 -12.09 -1.11 -6.51
C PRO A 93 -11.86 -2.62 -6.59
N ASN A 94 -11.50 -3.26 -5.47
CA ASN A 94 -11.14 -4.67 -5.45
C ASN A 94 -12.33 -5.58 -5.11
N ARG A 95 -13.08 -5.28 -4.05
CA ARG A 95 -14.15 -6.14 -3.57
C ARG A 95 -15.41 -5.35 -3.23
N ARG A 96 -16.54 -5.76 -3.80
CA ARG A 96 -17.87 -5.28 -3.43
C ARG A 96 -18.57 -6.33 -2.60
N MET A 97 -19.05 -5.96 -1.41
CA MET A 97 -19.88 -6.81 -0.55
C MET A 97 -21.31 -6.26 -0.58
N GLY A 98 -22.06 -6.60 -1.65
CA GLY A 98 -23.33 -5.95 -1.95
C GLY A 98 -23.14 -4.44 -2.16
N GLY A 99 -24.15 -3.63 -1.94
CA GLY A 99 -24.02 -2.16 -1.94
C GLY A 99 -23.52 -1.56 -0.62
N VAL A 100 -23.22 -2.40 0.38
CA VAL A 100 -23.01 -1.97 1.78
C VAL A 100 -21.55 -1.67 2.10
N ALA A 101 -20.62 -2.47 1.59
CA ALA A 101 -19.19 -2.32 1.84
C ALA A 101 -18.37 -2.58 0.59
N SER A 102 -17.29 -1.84 0.42
CA SER A 102 -16.33 -2.03 -0.65
C SER A 102 -14.92 -1.82 -0.12
N SER A 103 -13.93 -2.41 -0.79
CA SER A 103 -12.52 -2.29 -0.46
C SER A 103 -11.74 -2.03 -1.74
N ALA A 104 -10.76 -1.14 -1.66
CA ALA A 104 -9.92 -0.74 -2.78
C ALA A 104 -8.46 -0.60 -2.36
N ASN A 105 -7.54 -0.77 -3.32
CA ASN A 105 -6.23 -0.17 -3.22
C ASN A 105 -6.33 1.31 -3.60
N GLY A 106 -5.54 2.16 -2.94
CA GLY A 106 -5.42 3.57 -3.25
C GLY A 106 -3.97 3.98 -3.46
N LEU A 107 -3.76 4.95 -4.32
CA LEU A 107 -2.47 5.61 -4.52
C LEU A 107 -2.67 7.11 -4.38
N LEU A 108 -1.80 7.75 -3.59
CA LEU A 108 -1.67 9.20 -3.53
C LEU A 108 -0.24 9.57 -3.95
N SER A 109 -0.07 10.61 -4.75
CA SER A 109 1.24 11.04 -5.20
C SER A 109 1.34 12.57 -5.30
N LYS A 110 2.49 13.12 -4.86
CA LYS A 110 2.89 14.51 -5.13
C LYS A 110 3.55 14.66 -6.49
N LEU A 111 4.06 13.55 -7.04
CA LEU A 111 4.61 13.49 -8.40
C LEU A 111 3.51 13.11 -9.38
N GLU A 112 3.60 13.67 -10.60
CA GLU A 112 2.70 13.31 -11.69
C GLU A 112 3.07 11.94 -12.25
N PRO A 113 2.15 10.95 -12.22
CA PRO A 113 2.37 9.70 -12.90
C PRO A 113 2.13 9.87 -14.40
N VAL A 114 3.00 9.32 -15.24
CA VAL A 114 2.80 9.31 -16.71
C VAL A 114 1.76 8.27 -17.12
N GLU A 115 1.57 7.24 -16.30
CA GLU A 115 0.60 6.18 -16.52
C GLU A 115 0.14 5.57 -15.20
N VAL A 116 -1.14 5.21 -15.12
CA VAL A 116 -1.69 4.42 -14.00
C VAL A 116 -2.52 3.28 -14.59
N GLN A 117 -2.20 2.06 -14.17
CA GLN A 117 -2.86 0.83 -14.59
C GLN A 117 -3.45 0.11 -13.38
N ASP A 118 -4.62 -0.49 -13.52
CA ASP A 118 -5.19 -1.37 -12.52
C ASP A 118 -5.28 -2.81 -13.05
N HIS A 119 -4.84 -3.77 -12.25
CA HIS A 119 -4.84 -5.17 -12.63
C HIS A 119 -5.52 -6.01 -11.55
N ALA A 120 -6.54 -6.78 -11.94
CA ALA A 120 -7.11 -7.79 -11.06
C ALA A 120 -6.09 -8.92 -10.82
N LEU A 121 -5.87 -9.26 -9.56
CA LEU A 121 -4.98 -10.36 -9.21
C LEU A 121 -5.70 -11.71 -9.31
N PRO A 122 -5.01 -12.76 -9.79
CA PRO A 122 -5.57 -14.11 -9.84
C PRO A 122 -5.84 -14.64 -8.43
N GLY A 123 -6.81 -15.52 -8.29
CA GLY A 123 -7.10 -16.15 -7.01
C GLY A 123 -8.45 -16.84 -6.98
N ARG A 124 -8.61 -17.74 -6.02
CA ARG A 124 -9.85 -18.53 -5.85
C ARG A 124 -11.02 -17.65 -5.39
N ILE A 125 -10.72 -16.58 -4.64
CA ILE A 125 -11.69 -15.58 -4.19
C ILE A 125 -11.30 -14.27 -4.87
N GLY A 126 -12.19 -13.73 -5.70
CA GLY A 126 -11.97 -12.44 -6.36
C GLY A 126 -11.86 -11.26 -5.38
N GLY A 127 -11.43 -10.12 -5.88
CA GLY A 127 -11.38 -8.88 -5.12
C GLY A 127 -10.02 -8.60 -4.48
N ARG A 128 -8.96 -9.01 -5.13
CA ARG A 128 -7.59 -8.56 -4.90
C ARG A 128 -7.05 -7.93 -6.18
N GLY A 129 -6.18 -6.95 -6.05
CA GLY A 129 -5.63 -6.24 -7.19
C GLY A 129 -4.27 -5.64 -6.91
N VAL A 130 -3.62 -5.19 -7.97
CA VAL A 130 -2.42 -4.36 -7.94
C VAL A 130 -2.66 -3.10 -8.77
N LEU A 131 -2.39 -1.94 -8.17
CA LEU A 131 -2.44 -0.64 -8.81
C LEU A 131 -1.00 -0.23 -9.13
N LEU A 132 -0.68 -0.08 -10.42
CA LEU A 132 0.65 0.26 -10.91
C LEU A 132 0.65 1.70 -11.42
N ALA A 133 1.51 2.55 -10.85
CA ALA A 133 1.79 3.89 -11.33
C ALA A 133 3.22 3.98 -11.86
N LYS A 134 3.40 4.58 -13.04
CA LYS A 134 4.69 4.82 -13.66
C LYS A 134 5.01 6.31 -13.63
N PHE A 135 6.25 6.63 -13.29
CA PHE A 135 6.78 7.99 -13.21
C PHE A 135 8.02 8.10 -14.10
N GLY A 136 8.19 9.22 -14.75
CA GLY A 136 9.25 9.41 -15.74
C GLY A 136 8.98 8.65 -17.04
N GLU A 137 9.72 8.98 -18.08
CA GLU A 137 9.52 8.43 -19.43
C GLU A 137 10.44 7.22 -19.71
N GLY A 138 9.97 6.35 -20.61
CA GLY A 138 10.75 5.23 -21.12
C GLY A 138 10.94 4.06 -20.14
N SER A 139 11.82 3.14 -20.50
CA SER A 139 12.04 1.88 -19.76
C SER A 139 12.79 2.05 -18.42
N GLN A 140 13.39 3.21 -18.19
CA GLN A 140 14.13 3.52 -16.96
C GLN A 140 13.26 4.27 -15.93
N GLY A 141 12.01 4.57 -16.25
CA GLY A 141 11.06 5.21 -15.36
C GLY A 141 10.84 4.42 -14.05
N LEU A 142 10.46 5.13 -12.98
CA LEU A 142 10.10 4.51 -11.70
C LEU A 142 8.70 3.88 -11.80
N ALA A 143 8.59 2.60 -11.51
CA ALA A 143 7.32 1.88 -11.38
C ALA A 143 6.97 1.67 -9.89
N VAL A 144 5.80 2.11 -9.47
CA VAL A 144 5.31 1.93 -8.08
C VAL A 144 4.04 1.11 -8.12
N ALA A 145 4.08 -0.09 -7.56
CA ALA A 145 2.96 -1.01 -7.47
C ALA A 145 2.41 -1.07 -6.04
N VAL A 146 1.11 -0.88 -5.88
CA VAL A 146 0.39 -1.00 -4.60
C VAL A 146 -0.49 -2.24 -4.64
N ALA A 147 -0.26 -3.20 -3.75
CA ALA A 147 -0.97 -4.47 -3.72
C ALA A 147 -1.57 -4.78 -2.34
N HIS A 148 -2.65 -5.57 -2.34
CA HIS A 148 -3.16 -6.23 -1.15
C HIS A 148 -3.41 -7.70 -1.48
N LEU A 149 -2.56 -8.58 -0.95
CA LEU A 149 -2.57 -10.00 -1.28
C LEU A 149 -3.58 -10.80 -0.45
N SER A 150 -3.87 -12.00 -0.91
CA SER A 150 -4.78 -12.94 -0.24
C SER A 150 -4.16 -13.55 1.03
N LEU A 151 -5.03 -13.96 1.97
CA LEU A 151 -4.61 -14.68 3.19
C LEU A 151 -4.06 -16.09 2.91
N GLY A 152 -4.52 -16.74 1.83
CA GLY A 152 -4.16 -18.13 1.51
C GLY A 152 -2.91 -18.22 0.65
N THR A 153 -1.95 -19.08 1.03
CA THR A 153 -0.65 -19.29 0.37
C THR A 153 -0.77 -19.56 -1.14
N ASN A 154 -1.66 -20.47 -1.56
CA ASN A 154 -1.81 -20.80 -2.98
C ASN A 154 -2.27 -19.61 -3.82
N SER A 155 -3.18 -18.79 -3.29
CA SER A 155 -3.60 -17.54 -3.97
C SER A 155 -2.47 -16.54 -4.02
N ARG A 156 -1.69 -16.37 -2.92
CA ARG A 156 -0.52 -15.49 -2.91
C ARG A 156 0.53 -15.92 -3.93
N MET A 157 0.83 -17.21 -4.05
CA MET A 157 1.77 -17.71 -5.06
C MET A 157 1.39 -17.26 -6.48
N SER A 158 0.13 -17.43 -6.86
CA SER A 158 -0.36 -16.99 -8.17
C SER A 158 -0.34 -15.47 -8.32
N GLN A 159 -0.67 -14.73 -7.26
CA GLN A 159 -0.67 -13.27 -7.23
C GLN A 159 0.74 -12.71 -7.35
N LEU A 160 1.69 -13.26 -6.59
CA LEU A 160 3.10 -12.87 -6.63
C LEU A 160 3.74 -13.20 -7.98
N ALA A 161 3.39 -14.34 -8.60
CA ALA A 161 3.85 -14.67 -9.94
C ALA A 161 3.34 -13.66 -10.99
N PHE A 162 2.06 -13.27 -10.91
CA PHE A 162 1.48 -12.24 -11.78
C PHE A 162 2.18 -10.88 -11.59
N ILE A 163 2.40 -10.46 -10.32
CA ILE A 163 3.10 -9.20 -10.03
C ILE A 163 4.55 -9.25 -10.50
N ALA A 164 5.21 -10.40 -10.37
CA ALA A 164 6.57 -10.57 -10.86
C ALA A 164 6.64 -10.42 -12.40
N ASP A 165 5.71 -11.02 -13.12
CA ASP A 165 5.62 -10.87 -14.58
C ASP A 165 5.31 -9.41 -14.97
N LEU A 166 4.45 -8.71 -14.21
CA LEU A 166 4.12 -7.29 -14.43
C LEU A 166 5.32 -6.36 -14.21
N LEU A 167 6.21 -6.67 -13.26
CA LEU A 167 7.33 -5.83 -12.87
C LEU A 167 8.67 -6.26 -13.48
N SER A 168 8.74 -7.37 -14.24
CA SER A 168 9.98 -7.93 -14.79
C SER A 168 10.76 -6.96 -15.67
N ASP A 169 10.06 -6.11 -16.43
CA ASP A 169 10.65 -5.15 -17.36
C ASP A 169 10.89 -3.76 -16.74
N HIS A 170 10.70 -3.62 -15.41
CA HIS A 170 10.88 -2.36 -14.69
C HIS A 170 12.14 -2.39 -13.80
N PRO A 171 13.29 -1.86 -14.28
CA PRO A 171 14.54 -1.88 -13.51
C PRO A 171 14.48 -1.01 -12.24
N ASN A 172 13.66 0.04 -12.22
CA ASN A 172 13.42 0.88 -11.06
C ASN A 172 11.99 0.63 -10.56
N ALA A 173 11.81 -0.35 -9.70
CA ALA A 173 10.50 -0.75 -9.20
C ALA A 173 10.41 -0.66 -7.69
N VAL A 174 9.24 -0.24 -7.22
CA VAL A 174 8.79 -0.33 -5.83
C VAL A 174 7.52 -1.17 -5.80
N LEU A 175 7.49 -2.20 -4.98
CA LEU A 175 6.27 -2.96 -4.68
C LEU A 175 5.93 -2.80 -3.21
N MET A 176 4.78 -2.20 -2.90
CA MET A 176 4.37 -1.94 -1.53
C MET A 176 2.94 -2.37 -1.23
N GLY A 177 2.66 -2.68 0.03
CA GLY A 177 1.32 -3.02 0.50
C GLY A 177 1.28 -4.09 1.58
N ASP A 178 0.07 -4.59 1.84
CA ASP A 178 -0.19 -5.70 2.75
C ASP A 178 -0.11 -7.03 1.98
N PHE A 179 0.96 -7.78 2.24
CA PHE A 179 1.20 -9.06 1.56
C PHE A 179 0.61 -10.26 2.33
N ASN A 180 0.11 -10.04 3.54
CA ASN A 180 -0.40 -11.10 4.41
C ASN A 180 0.61 -12.24 4.67
N CYS A 181 1.89 -12.01 4.44
CA CYS A 181 2.99 -12.95 4.74
C CYS A 181 4.29 -12.19 5.01
N VAL A 182 5.19 -12.81 5.75
CA VAL A 182 6.54 -12.31 5.97
C VAL A 182 7.43 -12.54 4.74
N ALA A 183 8.50 -11.76 4.59
CA ALA A 183 9.36 -11.75 3.39
C ALA A 183 10.10 -13.07 3.13
N GLU A 184 10.31 -13.87 4.18
CA GLU A 184 11.02 -15.15 4.12
C GLU A 184 10.16 -16.32 3.62
N ARG A 185 8.86 -16.09 3.40
CA ARG A 185 7.96 -17.15 2.93
C ARG A 185 8.34 -17.63 1.53
N PRO A 186 8.24 -18.94 1.26
CA PRO A 186 8.62 -19.52 -0.03
C PRO A 186 7.91 -18.87 -1.23
N GLU A 187 6.66 -18.44 -1.07
CA GLU A 187 5.91 -17.76 -2.13
C GLU A 187 6.53 -16.43 -2.56
N MET A 188 7.31 -15.77 -1.70
CA MET A 188 8.00 -14.52 -2.02
C MET A 188 9.19 -14.72 -2.98
N GLN A 189 9.74 -15.93 -3.06
CA GLN A 189 10.92 -16.23 -3.88
C GLN A 189 10.67 -15.97 -5.37
N VAL A 190 9.43 -16.09 -5.84
CA VAL A 190 9.11 -15.82 -7.24
C VAL A 190 9.36 -14.35 -7.63
N LEU A 191 9.12 -13.40 -6.72
CA LEU A 191 9.46 -11.98 -6.94
C LEU A 191 10.97 -11.81 -7.09
N TYR A 192 11.73 -12.33 -6.14
CA TYR A 192 13.19 -12.16 -6.10
C TYR A 192 13.91 -12.86 -7.25
N GLN A 193 13.33 -13.91 -7.81
CA GLN A 193 13.90 -14.66 -8.94
C GLN A 193 13.56 -14.08 -10.32
N LYS A 194 12.37 -13.46 -10.45
CA LYS A 194 11.87 -12.97 -11.75
C LYS A 194 12.02 -11.47 -11.95
N THR A 195 12.30 -10.73 -10.88
CA THR A 195 12.44 -9.26 -10.91
C THR A 195 13.76 -8.85 -10.28
N THR A 196 14.09 -7.57 -10.34
CA THR A 196 15.21 -6.97 -9.61
C THR A 196 14.85 -6.58 -8.18
N LEU A 197 13.60 -6.85 -7.72
CA LEU A 197 13.17 -6.59 -6.35
C LEU A 197 13.99 -7.41 -5.35
N GLN A 198 14.40 -6.75 -4.27
CA GLN A 198 15.22 -7.34 -3.21
C GLN A 198 14.40 -7.63 -1.95
N PRO A 199 14.77 -8.65 -1.17
CA PRO A 199 14.26 -8.80 0.18
C PRO A 199 14.45 -7.52 1.01
N PRO A 200 13.56 -7.24 2.00
CA PRO A 200 13.68 -6.04 2.84
C PRO A 200 15.05 -5.98 3.52
N GLY A 201 15.71 -4.83 3.47
CA GLY A 201 16.99 -4.60 4.16
C GLY A 201 16.89 -4.60 5.70
N CYS A 202 15.68 -4.42 6.24
CA CYS A 202 15.37 -4.56 7.65
C CYS A 202 13.94 -5.06 7.84
N VAL A 203 13.72 -5.84 8.88
CA VAL A 203 12.40 -6.36 9.27
C VAL A 203 11.73 -5.34 10.19
N VAL A 204 10.59 -4.81 9.77
CA VAL A 204 9.79 -3.85 10.53
C VAL A 204 8.42 -4.47 10.82
N PRO A 205 8.16 -4.96 12.05
CA PRO A 205 6.85 -5.51 12.40
C PRO A 205 5.77 -4.44 12.38
N THR A 206 4.64 -4.75 11.73
CA THR A 206 3.50 -3.85 11.58
C THR A 206 2.21 -4.41 12.13
N PHE A 207 2.11 -5.72 12.34
CA PHE A 207 0.89 -6.40 12.75
C PHE A 207 1.11 -7.31 13.98
N PRO A 208 0.16 -7.37 14.92
CA PRO A 208 -0.97 -6.45 15.07
C PRO A 208 -0.51 -5.13 15.69
N SER A 209 -1.17 -4.01 15.37
CA SER A 209 -0.73 -2.66 15.75
C SER A 209 -0.54 -2.42 17.25
N TRP A 210 -1.25 -3.16 18.11
CA TRP A 210 -1.16 -3.06 19.59
C TRP A 210 0.02 -3.86 20.19
N ARG A 211 0.62 -4.78 19.45
CA ARG A 211 1.80 -5.57 19.81
C ARG A 211 2.43 -6.14 18.54
N PRO A 212 3.11 -5.32 17.75
CA PRO A 212 3.62 -5.75 16.46
C PRO A 212 4.72 -6.81 16.62
N ASP A 213 4.49 -7.99 16.03
CA ASP A 213 5.42 -9.12 16.01
C ASP A 213 5.57 -9.75 14.62
N ARG A 214 4.73 -9.34 13.64
CA ARG A 214 4.80 -9.80 12.26
C ARG A 214 4.99 -8.65 11.28
N ALA A 215 5.97 -8.76 10.39
CA ALA A 215 6.19 -7.87 9.27
C ALA A 215 5.45 -8.44 8.04
N ILE A 216 4.20 -8.03 7.83
CA ILE A 216 3.37 -8.50 6.70
C ILE A 216 3.02 -7.38 5.73
N ASP A 217 3.30 -6.13 6.10
CA ASP A 217 3.29 -4.98 5.23
C ASP A 217 4.72 -4.74 4.74
N HIS A 218 4.90 -4.53 3.44
CA HIS A 218 6.21 -4.43 2.83
C HIS A 218 6.33 -3.22 1.91
N ILE A 219 7.55 -2.70 1.78
CA ILE A 219 8.01 -1.83 0.70
C ILE A 219 9.28 -2.49 0.16
N LEU A 220 9.16 -3.17 -0.97
CA LEU A 220 10.26 -3.84 -1.66
C LEU A 220 10.80 -2.95 -2.75
N LEU A 221 12.11 -2.91 -2.91
CA LEU A 221 12.82 -2.06 -3.85
C LEU A 221 13.60 -2.92 -4.84
N SER A 222 13.67 -2.48 -6.10
CA SER A 222 14.67 -3.01 -7.04
C SER A 222 16.09 -2.62 -6.61
N ASP A 223 17.08 -3.37 -7.06
CA ASP A 223 18.50 -3.20 -6.72
C ASP A 223 19.09 -1.84 -7.12
N GLY A 224 18.49 -1.15 -8.10
CA GLY A 224 18.84 0.22 -8.51
C GLY A 224 18.37 1.31 -7.55
N LEU A 225 17.50 1.00 -6.57
CA LEU A 225 16.97 1.94 -5.58
C LEU A 225 17.62 1.72 -4.22
N GLN A 226 17.93 2.80 -3.51
CA GLN A 226 18.61 2.70 -2.23
C GLN A 226 17.69 3.06 -1.07
N GLN A 227 17.48 2.11 -0.14
CA GLN A 227 16.80 2.37 1.12
C GLN A 227 17.68 3.26 2.02
N ARG A 228 17.09 4.32 2.60
CA ARG A 228 17.72 5.21 3.59
C ARG A 228 17.23 4.91 5.00
N SER A 229 15.92 4.76 5.15
CA SER A 229 15.29 4.44 6.43
C SER A 229 14.03 3.62 6.19
N ALA A 230 13.63 2.83 7.19
CA ALA A 230 12.30 2.22 7.24
C ALA A 230 11.85 2.17 8.71
N GLU A 231 10.59 2.49 8.95
CA GLU A 231 10.01 2.51 10.30
C GLU A 231 8.51 2.24 10.27
N ALA A 232 8.01 1.66 11.37
CA ALA A 232 6.58 1.54 11.60
C ALA A 232 6.05 2.85 12.20
N VAL A 233 5.00 3.38 11.57
CA VAL A 233 4.34 4.61 12.02
C VAL A 233 3.06 4.25 12.77
N PRO A 234 2.87 4.75 14.01
CA PRO A 234 1.66 4.46 14.79
C PRO A 234 0.38 4.84 14.05
N ALA A 235 -0.53 3.88 13.94
CA ALA A 235 -1.80 4.02 13.25
C ALA A 235 -2.94 3.64 14.21
N ALA A 236 -3.52 4.62 14.90
CA ALA A 236 -4.61 4.40 15.87
C ALA A 236 -5.95 3.99 15.22
N PHE A 237 -5.98 3.85 13.92
CA PHE A 237 -7.18 3.62 13.08
C PHE A 237 -7.21 2.24 12.41
N SER A 238 -6.20 1.40 12.64
CA SER A 238 -6.07 0.09 12.00
C SER A 238 -5.48 -0.93 12.98
N ASP A 239 -5.68 -2.23 12.70
CA ASP A 239 -4.94 -3.32 13.34
C ASP A 239 -3.55 -3.51 12.73
N HIS A 240 -3.20 -2.76 11.69
CA HIS A 240 -1.84 -2.61 11.18
C HIS A 240 -1.24 -1.27 11.60
N LEU A 241 0.08 -1.22 11.84
CA LEU A 241 0.85 0.00 11.77
C LEU A 241 1.14 0.31 10.30
N ALA A 242 1.26 1.59 9.96
CA ALA A 242 1.73 1.96 8.64
C ALA A 242 3.26 1.73 8.56
N LEU A 243 3.75 1.42 7.36
CA LEU A 243 5.18 1.30 7.09
C LEU A 243 5.64 2.49 6.25
N ALA A 244 6.57 3.28 6.78
CA ALA A 244 7.21 4.38 6.11
C ALA A 244 8.63 4.01 5.67
N MET A 245 9.07 4.51 4.52
CA MET A 245 10.42 4.29 4.00
C MET A 245 10.89 5.52 3.23
N SER A 246 12.14 5.93 3.45
CA SER A 246 12.82 6.90 2.59
C SER A 246 13.77 6.17 1.67
N ILE A 247 13.74 6.53 0.37
CA ILE A 247 14.56 5.91 -0.67
C ILE A 247 15.25 6.96 -1.54
N ASP A 248 16.42 6.63 -2.07
CA ASP A 248 17.01 7.41 -3.15
C ASP A 248 16.67 6.79 -4.49
N VAL A 249 16.18 7.63 -5.39
CA VAL A 249 15.77 7.28 -6.76
C VAL A 249 16.66 8.05 -7.74
N PRO A 250 17.20 7.41 -8.79
CA PRO A 250 17.91 8.13 -9.84
C PRO A 250 17.04 9.24 -10.45
N ASN A 251 17.61 10.44 -10.65
CA ASN A 251 16.86 11.54 -11.25
C ASN A 251 16.37 11.22 -12.68
N SER A 252 17.08 10.32 -13.38
CA SER A 252 16.69 9.81 -14.71
C SER A 252 15.40 9.01 -14.68
N ALA A 253 15.07 8.38 -13.55
CA ALA A 253 13.86 7.58 -13.40
C ALA A 253 12.60 8.43 -13.06
N LEU A 254 12.76 9.74 -12.88
CA LEU A 254 11.69 10.68 -12.55
C LEU A 254 11.45 11.77 -13.61
N ARG A 255 12.13 11.66 -14.76
CA ARG A 255 12.03 12.61 -15.89
C ARG A 255 11.20 12.09 -17.02
#